data_18b6b720c6061f816fb357380dbd29b2
#
_entry.id   18b6b720c6061f816fb357380dbd29b2
#
_cell.length_a   1.000
_cell.length_b   1.000
_cell.length_c   1.000
_cell.angle_alpha   90.00
_cell.angle_beta   90.00
_cell.angle_gamma   90.00
#
_symmetry.space_group_name_H-M   'P 1'
#
loop_
_entity.id
_entity.type
_entity.pdbx_description
1 polymer ?
#
loop_
_entity_poly.entity_id
_entity_poly.type
_entity_poly.pdbx_seq_one_letter_code
_entity_poly.pdbx_strand_id
1 'polypeptide(L)'
;MRALAKVCGLVRPEDAAFAAGQGADLLGFVCHAPSPRHCQDLSVAVPYLDRAVLVQVAEGPEAILATAQRHGFRRVQPYLPAASREAGTRLLREAGLQVLLPCPDEPDQVPLAADFYVWESSPKVTGVAGGSGQGHAMAHPPPGPFLLAGGLDATNLRERVQGLPAPVRAHFLGVDAASRLEASPGVKAPAKVSAFILAAHALEFP
;
A
#
# COMPACT_ATOMS: atom_id res chain seq x y z
N MET A 1 -0.23 19.46 6.59
CA MET A 1 -1.13 18.29 6.82
C MET A 1 -0.33 17.15 7.44
N ARG A 2 -0.95 16.26 8.24
CA ARG A 2 -0.30 15.04 8.78
C ARG A 2 -0.21 13.97 7.67
N ALA A 3 0.93 13.29 7.55
CA ALA A 3 1.09 12.19 6.60
C ALA A 3 0.24 10.99 7.01
N LEU A 4 -0.30 10.29 6.03
CA LEU A 4 -0.99 9.01 6.23
C LEU A 4 0.02 7.90 6.52
N ALA A 5 -0.30 7.01 7.44
CA ALA A 5 0.45 5.80 7.75
C ALA A 5 -0.36 4.57 7.31
N LYS A 6 0.12 3.85 6.28
CA LYS A 6 -0.44 2.55 5.87
C LYS A 6 0.43 1.42 6.39
N VAL A 7 -0.17 0.50 7.14
CA VAL A 7 0.44 -0.76 7.57
C VAL A 7 -0.09 -1.88 6.70
N CYS A 8 0.77 -2.48 5.87
CA CYS A 8 0.37 -3.47 4.87
C CYS A 8 0.83 -4.89 5.23
N GLY A 9 0.11 -5.89 4.70
CA GLY A 9 0.41 -7.31 4.94
C GLY A 9 0.01 -7.76 6.34
N LEU A 10 -1.16 -7.34 6.79
CA LEU A 10 -1.78 -7.80 8.03
C LEU A 10 -2.45 -9.16 7.79
N VAL A 11 -2.11 -10.14 8.62
CA VAL A 11 -2.61 -11.51 8.53
C VAL A 11 -3.37 -11.89 9.79
N ARG A 12 -2.87 -11.49 10.97
CA ARG A 12 -3.37 -11.88 12.26
C ARG A 12 -4.32 -10.83 12.83
N PRO A 13 -5.42 -11.21 13.51
CA PRO A 13 -6.34 -10.28 14.16
C PRO A 13 -5.64 -9.35 15.16
N GLU A 14 -4.69 -9.86 15.95
CA GLU A 14 -3.95 -9.08 16.94
C GLU A 14 -3.05 -8.02 16.30
N ASP A 15 -2.45 -8.30 15.13
CA ASP A 15 -1.63 -7.32 14.40
C ASP A 15 -2.51 -6.20 13.81
N ALA A 16 -3.68 -6.57 13.29
CA ALA A 16 -4.64 -5.60 12.76
C ALA A 16 -5.19 -4.70 13.89
N ALA A 17 -5.57 -5.30 15.02
CA ALA A 17 -6.04 -4.57 16.18
C ALA A 17 -4.95 -3.63 16.73
N PHE A 18 -3.71 -4.10 16.83
CA PHE A 18 -2.59 -3.29 17.31
C PHE A 18 -2.34 -2.10 16.36
N ALA A 19 -2.20 -2.34 15.05
CA ALA A 19 -1.96 -1.27 14.08
C ALA A 19 -3.08 -0.22 14.09
N ALA A 20 -4.34 -0.67 14.15
CA ALA A 20 -5.51 0.22 14.26
C ALA A 20 -5.48 1.04 15.55
N GLY A 21 -5.18 0.41 16.69
CA GLY A 21 -5.07 1.06 18.00
C GLY A 21 -3.91 2.06 18.10
N GLN A 22 -2.84 1.86 17.35
CA GLN A 22 -1.74 2.82 17.22
C GLN A 22 -2.05 3.99 16.26
N GLY A 23 -3.22 3.96 15.60
CA GLY A 23 -3.66 5.05 14.74
C GLY A 23 -3.24 4.92 13.27
N ALA A 24 -2.95 3.71 12.78
CA ALA A 24 -2.75 3.51 11.33
C ALA A 24 -3.96 4.02 10.55
N ASP A 25 -3.71 4.85 9.52
CA ASP A 25 -4.78 5.44 8.70
C ASP A 25 -5.34 4.44 7.69
N LEU A 26 -4.49 3.52 7.20
CA LEU A 26 -4.86 2.46 6.28
C LEU A 26 -4.25 1.12 6.72
N LEU A 27 -5.03 0.05 6.55
CA LEU A 27 -4.68 -1.33 6.92
C LEU A 27 -4.78 -2.23 5.69
N GLY A 28 -3.64 -2.76 5.23
CA GLY A 28 -3.57 -3.58 4.02
C GLY A 28 -3.67 -5.08 4.31
N PHE A 29 -4.63 -5.76 3.67
CA PHE A 29 -4.85 -7.21 3.75
C PHE A 29 -4.58 -7.83 2.39
N VAL A 30 -3.60 -8.74 2.32
CA VAL A 30 -3.14 -9.31 1.05
C VAL A 30 -3.92 -10.57 0.70
N CYS A 31 -4.62 -10.55 -0.43
CA CYS A 31 -5.30 -11.69 -1.03
C CYS A 31 -4.47 -12.22 -2.23
N HIS A 32 -3.40 -12.96 -1.93
CA HIS A 32 -2.52 -13.57 -2.92
C HIS A 32 -1.81 -14.78 -2.30
N ALA A 33 -2.25 -15.99 -2.62
CA ALA A 33 -1.80 -17.23 -1.99
C ALA A 33 -0.27 -17.44 -1.98
N PRO A 34 0.50 -17.07 -3.04
CA PRO A 34 1.96 -17.17 -3.01
C PRO A 34 2.65 -16.21 -2.04
N SER A 35 1.96 -15.18 -1.55
CA SER A 35 2.55 -14.21 -0.63
C SER A 35 2.71 -14.79 0.77
N PRO A 36 3.86 -14.62 1.45
CA PRO A 36 4.00 -14.98 2.86
C PRO A 36 3.12 -14.11 3.78
N ARG A 37 2.48 -13.07 3.23
CA ARG A 37 1.55 -12.16 3.90
C ARG A 37 0.10 -12.41 3.49
N HIS A 38 -0.17 -13.60 2.92
CA HIS A 38 -1.52 -13.95 2.49
C HIS A 38 -2.46 -14.03 3.69
N CYS A 39 -3.46 -13.16 3.71
CA CYS A 39 -4.55 -13.20 4.68
C CYS A 39 -5.61 -14.18 4.17
N GLN A 40 -5.58 -15.41 4.67
CA GLN A 40 -6.52 -16.48 4.25
C GLN A 40 -7.95 -16.17 4.67
N ASP A 41 -8.10 -15.59 5.86
CA ASP A 41 -9.40 -15.19 6.40
C ASP A 41 -9.53 -13.67 6.39
N LEU A 42 -10.16 -13.14 5.35
CA LEU A 42 -10.40 -11.70 5.21
C LEU A 42 -11.43 -11.15 6.21
N SER A 43 -12.08 -12.00 7.02
CA SER A 43 -12.94 -11.53 8.13
C SER A 43 -12.16 -10.73 9.18
N VAL A 44 -10.85 -10.92 9.28
CA VAL A 44 -9.92 -10.08 10.08
C VAL A 44 -10.04 -8.59 9.73
N ALA A 45 -10.40 -8.24 8.49
CA ALA A 45 -10.56 -6.86 8.07
C ALA A 45 -11.91 -6.23 8.48
N VAL A 46 -12.92 -7.04 8.80
CA VAL A 46 -14.31 -6.57 9.03
C VAL A 46 -14.41 -5.43 10.06
N PRO A 47 -13.72 -5.48 11.22
CA PRO A 47 -13.78 -4.39 12.20
C PRO A 47 -13.18 -3.06 11.70
N TYR A 48 -12.50 -3.06 10.57
CA TYR A 48 -11.69 -1.94 10.05
C TYR A 48 -12.04 -1.53 8.62
N LEU A 49 -13.23 -1.88 8.10
CA LEU A 49 -13.62 -1.62 6.70
C LEU A 49 -13.63 -0.12 6.35
N ASP A 50 -13.72 0.76 7.35
CA ASP A 50 -13.57 2.20 7.19
C ASP A 50 -12.17 2.63 6.72
N ARG A 51 -11.13 1.80 6.96
CA ARG A 51 -9.73 2.03 6.63
C ARG A 51 -9.02 0.82 5.99
N ALA A 52 -9.71 -0.30 5.83
CA ALA A 52 -9.15 -1.50 5.22
C ALA A 52 -8.94 -1.34 3.71
N VAL A 53 -7.82 -1.89 3.22
CA VAL A 53 -7.44 -1.94 1.81
C VAL A 53 -7.23 -3.41 1.42
N LEU A 54 -8.03 -3.91 0.46
CA LEU A 54 -7.80 -5.20 -0.16
C LEU A 54 -6.62 -5.10 -1.13
N VAL A 55 -5.53 -5.79 -0.86
CA VAL A 55 -4.37 -5.88 -1.75
C VAL A 55 -4.44 -7.21 -2.49
N GLN A 56 -4.74 -7.19 -3.78
CA GLN A 56 -4.98 -8.43 -4.53
C GLN A 56 -4.26 -8.46 -5.86
N VAL A 57 -3.58 -9.57 -6.12
CA VAL A 57 -3.05 -9.94 -7.43
C VAL A 57 -4.10 -10.79 -8.14
N ALA A 58 -4.48 -10.41 -9.35
CA ALA A 58 -5.50 -11.12 -10.13
C ALA A 58 -5.25 -10.98 -11.63
N GLU A 59 -5.73 -11.94 -12.42
CA GLU A 59 -5.68 -11.90 -13.89
C GLU A 59 -6.64 -10.86 -14.47
N GLY A 60 -7.76 -10.57 -13.78
CA GLY A 60 -8.76 -9.60 -14.17
C GLY A 60 -9.39 -8.87 -12.99
N PRO A 61 -10.00 -7.70 -13.24
CA PRO A 61 -10.59 -6.87 -12.20
C PRO A 61 -11.83 -7.47 -11.55
N GLU A 62 -12.53 -8.39 -12.25
CA GLU A 62 -13.76 -9.02 -11.77
C GLU A 62 -13.51 -9.84 -10.49
N ALA A 63 -12.36 -10.52 -10.41
CA ALA A 63 -11.98 -11.27 -9.22
C ALA A 63 -11.76 -10.34 -8.02
N ILE A 64 -11.17 -9.17 -8.24
CA ILE A 64 -10.96 -8.15 -7.18
C ILE A 64 -12.30 -7.57 -6.74
N LEU A 65 -13.15 -7.21 -7.70
CA LEU A 65 -14.49 -6.68 -7.44
C LEU A 65 -15.34 -7.67 -6.62
N ALA A 66 -15.37 -8.95 -7.04
CA ALA A 66 -16.10 -10.00 -6.34
C ALA A 66 -15.60 -10.20 -4.90
N THR A 67 -14.27 -10.17 -4.69
CA THR A 67 -13.69 -10.26 -3.34
C THR A 67 -14.06 -9.04 -2.50
N ALA A 68 -13.92 -7.83 -3.06
CA ALA A 68 -14.24 -6.60 -2.37
C ALA A 68 -15.72 -6.56 -1.94
N GLN A 69 -16.63 -6.91 -2.84
CA GLN A 69 -18.07 -6.95 -2.56
C GLN A 69 -18.43 -8.00 -1.49
N ARG A 70 -17.86 -9.21 -1.60
CA ARG A 70 -18.11 -10.30 -0.65
C ARG A 70 -17.73 -9.95 0.78
N HIS A 71 -16.61 -9.23 0.95
CA HIS A 71 -16.04 -8.91 2.27
C HIS A 71 -16.27 -7.45 2.70
N GLY A 72 -16.94 -6.63 1.88
CA GLY A 72 -17.31 -5.25 2.20
C GLY A 72 -16.18 -4.22 2.09
N PHE A 73 -15.08 -4.55 1.39
CA PHE A 73 -14.00 -3.58 1.17
C PHE A 73 -14.47 -2.42 0.29
N ARG A 74 -14.07 -1.22 0.66
CA ARG A 74 -14.30 0.02 -0.09
C ARG A 74 -13.04 0.53 -0.78
N ARG A 75 -11.87 -0.02 -0.44
CA ARG A 75 -10.57 0.33 -1.01
C ARG A 75 -9.87 -0.90 -1.51
N VAL A 76 -9.24 -0.77 -2.68
CA VAL A 76 -8.48 -1.85 -3.29
C VAL A 76 -7.13 -1.35 -3.78
N GLN A 77 -6.11 -2.20 -3.66
CA GLN A 77 -4.79 -2.05 -4.28
C GLN A 77 -4.63 -3.19 -5.26
N PRO A 78 -5.00 -2.97 -6.54
CA PRO A 78 -5.06 -4.04 -7.55
C PRO A 78 -3.70 -4.24 -8.22
N TYR A 79 -3.19 -5.46 -8.23
CA TYR A 79 -2.07 -5.86 -9.06
C TYR A 79 -2.64 -6.63 -10.26
N LEU A 80 -2.78 -5.96 -11.39
CA LEU A 80 -3.32 -6.47 -12.63
C LEU A 80 -2.23 -6.57 -13.71
N PRO A 81 -2.34 -7.54 -14.65
CA PRO A 81 -1.50 -7.57 -15.84
C PRO A 81 -1.56 -6.26 -16.63
N ALA A 82 -0.46 -5.89 -17.29
CA ALA A 82 -0.39 -4.63 -18.03
C ALA A 82 -1.53 -4.46 -19.04
N ALA A 83 -1.93 -5.52 -19.73
CA ALA A 83 -2.99 -5.50 -20.74
C ALA A 83 -4.38 -5.18 -20.16
N SER A 84 -4.66 -5.53 -18.90
CA SER A 84 -5.96 -5.31 -18.27
C SER A 84 -5.95 -4.16 -17.23
N ARG A 85 -4.80 -3.57 -16.97
CA ARG A 85 -4.61 -2.59 -15.88
C ARG A 85 -5.49 -1.35 -16.05
N GLU A 86 -5.50 -0.75 -17.24
CA GLU A 86 -6.27 0.48 -17.49
C GLU A 86 -7.78 0.22 -17.39
N ALA A 87 -8.28 -0.72 -18.18
CA ALA A 87 -9.70 -1.08 -18.19
C ALA A 87 -10.16 -1.57 -16.81
N GLY A 88 -9.32 -2.36 -16.14
CA GLY A 88 -9.60 -2.86 -14.80
C GLY A 88 -9.63 -1.77 -13.73
N THR A 89 -8.70 -0.83 -13.75
CA THR A 89 -8.70 0.32 -12.83
C THR A 89 -9.98 1.14 -13.01
N ARG A 90 -10.38 1.40 -14.25
CA ARG A 90 -11.62 2.11 -14.57
C ARG A 90 -12.84 1.37 -14.04
N LEU A 91 -12.96 0.06 -14.33
CA LEU A 91 -14.09 -0.78 -13.86
C LEU A 91 -14.21 -0.77 -12.33
N LEU A 92 -13.11 -0.92 -11.60
CA LEU A 92 -13.14 -0.90 -10.13
C LEU A 92 -13.61 0.46 -9.59
N ARG A 93 -13.19 1.58 -10.20
CA ARG A 93 -13.64 2.92 -9.81
C ARG A 93 -15.12 3.17 -10.15
N GLU A 94 -15.58 2.75 -11.33
CA GLU A 94 -16.97 2.82 -11.73
C GLU A 94 -17.89 1.99 -10.82
N ALA A 95 -17.37 0.90 -10.25
CA ALA A 95 -18.05 0.11 -9.22
C ALA A 95 -18.07 0.78 -7.83
N GLY A 96 -17.54 2.00 -7.69
CA GLY A 96 -17.51 2.76 -6.43
C GLY A 96 -16.38 2.42 -5.48
N LEU A 97 -15.38 1.66 -5.92
CA LEU A 97 -14.20 1.36 -5.12
C LEU A 97 -13.15 2.48 -5.24
N GLN A 98 -12.54 2.83 -4.13
CA GLN A 98 -11.36 3.69 -4.12
C GLN A 98 -10.12 2.87 -4.48
N VAL A 99 -9.41 3.28 -5.53
CA VAL A 99 -8.27 2.53 -6.07
C VAL A 99 -6.95 3.17 -5.66
N LEU A 100 -6.15 2.42 -4.91
CA LEU A 100 -4.74 2.69 -4.62
C LEU A 100 -3.91 1.96 -5.68
N LEU A 101 -3.56 2.63 -6.77
CA LEU A 101 -2.90 2.00 -7.91
C LEU A 101 -1.41 1.77 -7.65
N PRO A 102 -0.90 0.53 -7.69
CA PRO A 102 0.53 0.26 -7.66
C PRO A 102 1.25 0.98 -8.80
N CYS A 103 2.28 1.72 -8.44
CA CYS A 103 3.09 2.53 -9.36
C CYS A 103 4.56 2.17 -9.13
N PRO A 104 5.09 1.14 -9.81
CA PRO A 104 6.50 0.78 -9.70
C PRO A 104 7.38 1.91 -10.26
N ASP A 105 8.54 2.13 -9.65
CA ASP A 105 9.49 3.17 -10.08
C ASP A 105 10.17 2.76 -11.40
N GLU A 106 9.48 2.98 -12.51
CA GLU A 106 9.91 2.61 -13.86
C GLU A 106 9.69 3.76 -14.86
N PRO A 107 10.59 3.94 -15.87
CA PRO A 107 10.50 5.04 -16.84
C PRO A 107 9.28 4.94 -17.77
N ASP A 108 8.81 3.73 -18.04
CA ASP A 108 7.78 3.45 -19.04
C ASP A 108 6.37 3.38 -18.44
N GLN A 109 6.14 4.08 -17.32
CA GLN A 109 4.83 4.09 -16.68
C GLN A 109 3.79 4.79 -17.55
N VAL A 110 2.69 4.09 -17.81
CA VAL A 110 1.50 4.69 -18.41
C VAL A 110 0.71 5.40 -17.29
N PRO A 111 0.51 6.73 -17.38
CA PRO A 111 -0.32 7.44 -16.42
C PRO A 111 -1.76 6.95 -16.51
N LEU A 112 -2.25 6.31 -15.45
CA LEU A 112 -3.65 5.88 -15.34
C LEU A 112 -4.33 6.69 -14.26
N ALA A 113 -5.61 7.03 -14.47
CA ALA A 113 -6.38 7.74 -13.46
C ALA A 113 -6.67 6.83 -12.26
N ALA A 114 -6.18 7.20 -11.10
CA ALA A 114 -6.43 6.52 -9.82
C ALA A 114 -6.77 7.55 -8.74
N ASP A 115 -7.33 7.08 -7.62
CA ASP A 115 -7.61 7.97 -6.50
C ASP A 115 -6.32 8.28 -5.74
N PHE A 116 -5.47 7.27 -5.57
CA PHE A 116 -4.11 7.38 -5.04
C PHE A 116 -3.19 6.44 -5.80
N TYR A 117 -1.89 6.73 -5.71
CA TYR A 117 -0.83 5.82 -6.17
C TYR A 117 -0.09 5.26 -4.97
N VAL A 118 0.41 4.02 -5.10
CA VAL A 118 1.41 3.45 -4.21
C VAL A 118 2.72 3.39 -4.97
N TRP A 119 3.60 4.36 -4.72
CA TRP A 119 4.89 4.45 -5.39
C TRP A 119 5.87 3.50 -4.71
N GLU A 120 6.22 2.45 -5.41
CA GLU A 120 6.98 1.33 -4.87
C GLU A 120 8.19 0.96 -5.75
N SER A 121 9.09 0.15 -5.19
CA SER A 121 10.23 -0.39 -5.92
C SER A 121 9.77 -1.23 -7.10
N SER A 122 10.45 -1.09 -8.25
CA SER A 122 10.15 -1.90 -9.43
C SER A 122 10.38 -3.40 -9.17
N PRO A 123 9.45 -4.27 -9.56
CA PRO A 123 9.66 -5.73 -9.55
C PRO A 123 10.84 -6.18 -10.41
N LYS A 124 11.19 -5.43 -11.47
CA LYS A 124 12.38 -5.70 -12.30
C LYS A 124 13.68 -5.57 -11.53
N VAL A 125 13.71 -4.70 -10.50
CA VAL A 125 14.88 -4.49 -9.65
C VAL A 125 14.87 -5.45 -8.45
N THR A 126 13.70 -5.68 -7.86
CA THR A 126 13.58 -6.44 -6.60
C THR A 126 13.22 -7.90 -6.78
N GLY A 127 12.80 -8.31 -7.97
CA GLY A 127 12.33 -9.67 -8.29
C GLY A 127 10.93 -10.00 -7.73
N VAL A 128 10.31 -9.10 -6.97
CA VAL A 128 8.98 -9.30 -6.38
C VAL A 128 8.14 -8.03 -6.48
N ALA A 129 6.85 -8.17 -6.70
CA ALA A 129 5.90 -7.07 -6.68
C ALA A 129 5.57 -6.71 -5.23
N GLY A 130 6.08 -5.56 -4.77
CA GLY A 130 5.87 -5.05 -3.42
C GLY A 130 6.54 -5.88 -2.31
N GLY A 131 6.69 -5.30 -1.13
CA GLY A 131 7.11 -6.01 0.08
C GLY A 131 8.53 -6.59 0.08
N SER A 132 9.40 -6.22 -0.87
CA SER A 132 10.80 -6.68 -0.94
C SER A 132 11.67 -6.20 0.25
N GLY A 133 11.24 -5.15 0.93
CA GLY A 133 12.04 -4.47 1.97
C GLY A 133 13.20 -3.63 1.42
N GLN A 134 13.38 -3.57 0.10
CA GLN A 134 14.41 -2.77 -0.56
C GLN A 134 13.86 -1.40 -0.95
N GLY A 135 14.69 -0.36 -0.78
CA GLY A 135 14.41 0.97 -1.30
C GLY A 135 14.59 1.03 -2.83
N HIS A 136 14.09 2.10 -3.45
CA HIS A 136 14.25 2.36 -4.87
C HIS A 136 14.79 3.78 -5.11
N ALA A 137 15.18 4.06 -6.36
CA ALA A 137 15.83 5.33 -6.71
C ALA A 137 14.90 6.55 -6.65
N MET A 138 13.57 6.37 -6.61
CA MET A 138 12.58 7.45 -6.65
C MET A 138 12.76 8.40 -7.85
N ALA A 139 13.02 7.82 -9.02
CA ALA A 139 13.32 8.57 -10.24
C ALA A 139 12.07 8.88 -11.09
N HIS A 140 11.04 8.04 -11.00
CA HIS A 140 9.86 8.09 -11.84
C HIS A 140 8.59 8.24 -10.97
N PRO A 141 8.28 9.47 -10.50
CA PRO A 141 7.16 9.70 -9.60
C PRO A 141 5.81 9.48 -10.31
N PRO A 142 4.78 9.05 -9.55
CA PRO A 142 3.43 8.95 -10.08
C PRO A 142 2.85 10.32 -10.46
N PRO A 143 1.86 10.37 -11.37
CA PRO A 143 1.31 11.61 -11.89
C PRO A 143 0.34 12.33 -10.95
N GLY A 144 0.11 11.82 -9.75
CA GLY A 144 -0.86 12.38 -8.79
C GLY A 144 -0.57 12.01 -7.34
N PRO A 145 -1.55 12.16 -6.45
CA PRO A 145 -1.38 11.92 -5.02
C PRO A 145 -0.89 10.50 -4.71
N PHE A 146 0.12 10.35 -3.84
CA PHE A 146 0.72 9.03 -3.62
C PHE A 146 1.11 8.75 -2.16
N LEU A 147 1.12 7.45 -1.85
CA LEU A 147 1.82 6.89 -0.70
C LEU A 147 3.20 6.40 -1.15
N LEU A 148 4.26 6.85 -0.47
CA LEU A 148 5.60 6.34 -0.71
C LEU A 148 5.75 4.96 -0.06
N ALA A 149 6.22 3.99 -0.83
CA ALA A 149 6.46 2.62 -0.38
C ALA A 149 7.89 2.17 -0.70
N GLY A 150 8.22 0.92 -0.40
CA GLY A 150 9.52 0.32 -0.72
C GLY A 150 10.55 0.46 0.40
N GLY A 151 10.60 -0.52 1.29
CA GLY A 151 11.62 -0.65 2.33
C GLY A 151 11.61 0.45 3.39
N LEU A 152 10.44 1.01 3.70
CA LEU A 152 10.29 2.05 4.72
C LEU A 152 10.13 1.49 6.13
N ASP A 153 10.73 2.19 7.08
CA ASP A 153 10.55 2.02 8.52
C ASP A 153 10.78 3.37 9.25
N ALA A 154 10.65 3.37 10.57
CA ALA A 154 10.79 4.58 11.38
C ALA A 154 12.17 5.26 11.26
N THR A 155 13.21 4.52 10.87
CA THR A 155 14.59 5.03 10.83
C THR A 155 14.92 5.76 9.54
N ASN A 156 14.22 5.43 8.44
CA ASN A 156 14.56 5.97 7.12
C ASN A 156 13.45 6.82 6.45
N LEU A 157 12.19 6.73 6.90
CA LEU A 157 11.08 7.38 6.20
C LEU A 157 11.24 8.90 6.10
N ARG A 158 11.76 9.56 7.14
CA ARG A 158 11.97 11.02 7.14
C ARG A 158 12.96 11.44 6.05
N GLU A 159 14.13 10.80 6.00
CA GLU A 159 15.15 11.05 4.99
C GLU A 159 14.61 10.84 3.57
N ARG A 160 13.90 9.72 3.38
CA ARG A 160 13.31 9.35 2.08
C ARG A 160 12.30 10.39 1.60
N VAL A 161 11.43 10.88 2.48
CA VAL A 161 10.41 11.90 2.13
C VAL A 161 11.05 13.27 1.91
N GLN A 162 12.01 13.67 2.76
CA GLN A 162 12.72 14.95 2.61
C GLN A 162 13.59 14.99 1.34
N GLY A 163 14.11 13.84 0.90
CA GLY A 163 14.87 13.70 -0.35
C GLY A 163 14.04 13.83 -1.62
N LEU A 164 12.70 13.83 -1.54
CA LEU A 164 11.84 14.06 -2.69
C LEU A 164 11.96 15.49 -3.22
N PRO A 165 12.08 15.69 -4.55
CA PRO A 165 11.99 17.02 -5.14
C PRO A 165 10.70 17.74 -4.73
N ALA A 166 10.77 19.07 -4.55
CA ALA A 166 9.62 19.85 -4.09
C ALA A 166 8.34 19.65 -4.95
N PRO A 167 8.39 19.61 -6.29
CA PRO A 167 7.20 19.36 -7.11
C PRO A 167 6.58 17.97 -6.85
N VAL A 168 7.43 16.95 -6.62
CA VAL A 168 6.99 15.59 -6.31
C VAL A 168 6.36 15.54 -4.91
N ARG A 169 7.01 16.18 -3.94
CA ARG A 169 6.54 16.24 -2.56
C ARG A 169 5.18 16.93 -2.41
N ALA A 170 4.81 17.81 -3.32
CA ALA A 170 3.47 18.42 -3.35
C ALA A 170 2.33 17.41 -3.54
N HIS A 171 2.62 16.21 -4.09
CA HIS A 171 1.67 15.11 -4.25
C HIS A 171 1.78 14.03 -3.16
N PHE A 172 2.70 14.19 -2.21
CA PHE A 172 2.90 13.22 -1.14
C PHE A 172 1.72 13.24 -0.16
N LEU A 173 1.11 12.08 0.08
CA LEU A 173 0.03 11.90 1.06
C LEU A 173 0.48 11.17 2.32
N GLY A 174 1.46 10.28 2.20
CA GLY A 174 1.87 9.45 3.31
C GLY A 174 2.79 8.31 2.89
N VAL A 175 2.94 7.35 3.78
CA VAL A 175 3.87 6.22 3.65
C VAL A 175 3.16 4.87 3.79
N ASP A 176 3.68 3.86 3.08
CA ASP A 176 3.23 2.47 3.15
C ASP A 176 4.40 1.54 3.49
N ALA A 177 4.24 0.70 4.51
CA ALA A 177 5.24 -0.27 4.90
C ALA A 177 4.65 -1.64 5.23
N ALA A 178 5.40 -2.69 4.89
CA ALA A 178 5.02 -4.08 5.13
C ALA A 178 6.15 -4.87 5.82
N SER A 179 7.14 -5.33 5.05
CA SER A 179 8.19 -6.27 5.48
C SER A 179 9.08 -5.74 6.60
N ARG A 180 9.44 -4.46 6.58
CA ARG A 180 10.30 -3.87 7.62
C ARG A 180 9.60 -3.68 8.96
N LEU A 181 8.28 -3.82 9.01
CA LEU A 181 7.48 -3.79 10.23
C LEU A 181 7.29 -5.18 10.86
N GLU A 182 7.96 -6.20 10.34
CA GLU A 182 7.76 -7.59 10.73
C GLU A 182 8.86 -8.10 11.68
N ALA A 183 8.46 -9.04 12.55
CA ALA A 183 9.35 -9.91 13.32
C ALA A 183 9.74 -11.14 12.48
N SER A 184 8.80 -11.67 11.72
CA SER A 184 8.97 -12.70 10.69
C SER A 184 7.90 -12.51 9.60
N PRO A 185 8.07 -13.06 8.39
CA PRO A 185 7.10 -12.86 7.31
C PRO A 185 5.66 -13.11 7.73
N GLY A 186 4.78 -12.10 7.56
CA GLY A 186 3.37 -12.16 7.96
C GLY A 186 3.08 -11.90 9.45
N VAL A 187 4.11 -11.71 10.29
CA VAL A 187 3.97 -11.43 11.72
C VAL A 187 4.54 -10.05 12.04
N LYS A 188 3.69 -9.11 12.45
CA LYS A 188 4.15 -7.74 12.77
C LYS A 188 4.89 -7.70 14.10
N ALA A 189 5.89 -6.81 14.18
CA ALA A 189 6.59 -6.47 15.40
C ALA A 189 5.95 -5.20 16.00
N PRO A 190 5.25 -5.28 17.15
CA PRO A 190 4.53 -4.14 17.71
C PRO A 190 5.36 -2.87 17.85
N ALA A 191 6.59 -2.98 18.35
CA ALA A 191 7.48 -1.83 18.52
C ALA A 191 7.82 -1.15 17.18
N LYS A 192 8.04 -1.93 16.09
CA LYS A 192 8.32 -1.38 14.76
C LYS A 192 7.07 -0.70 14.17
N VAL A 193 5.88 -1.30 14.35
CA VAL A 193 4.61 -0.73 13.87
C VAL A 193 4.35 0.61 14.57
N SER A 194 4.44 0.65 15.91
CA SER A 194 4.24 1.88 16.69
C SER A 194 5.23 2.97 16.28
N ALA A 195 6.53 2.65 16.22
CA ALA A 195 7.55 3.61 15.82
C ALA A 195 7.33 4.16 14.40
N PHE A 196 6.93 3.30 13.44
CA PHE A 196 6.63 3.71 12.07
C PHE A 196 5.44 4.68 12.00
N ILE A 197 4.34 4.36 12.67
CA ILE A 197 3.14 5.21 12.68
C ILE A 197 3.45 6.57 13.29
N LEU A 198 4.13 6.59 14.44
CA LEU A 198 4.54 7.83 15.11
C LEU A 198 5.47 8.68 14.21
N ALA A 199 6.45 8.04 13.58
CA ALA A 199 7.37 8.74 12.69
C ALA A 199 6.66 9.28 11.43
N ALA A 200 5.71 8.54 10.86
CA ALA A 200 4.89 8.99 9.75
C ALA A 200 4.05 10.21 10.12
N HIS A 201 3.36 10.16 11.26
CA HIS A 201 2.52 11.26 11.73
C HIS A 201 3.31 12.51 12.14
N ALA A 202 4.60 12.35 12.47
CA ALA A 202 5.51 13.45 12.77
C ALA A 202 6.15 14.07 11.52
N LEU A 203 5.83 13.58 10.31
CA LEU A 203 6.25 14.23 9.07
C LEU A 203 5.45 15.51 8.86
N GLU A 204 6.15 16.61 8.79
CA GLU A 204 5.59 17.91 8.41
C GLU A 204 5.87 18.13 6.91
N PHE A 205 4.83 18.47 6.18
CA PHE A 205 4.93 18.82 4.76
C PHE A 205 3.92 19.93 4.44
N PRO A 206 4.24 20.78 3.47
CA PRO A 206 3.46 21.98 3.14
C PRO A 206 2.05 21.66 2.68
#